data_8de7f118967283ca0a565bf8877b54e8
#
_entry.id   8de7f118967283ca0a565bf8877b54e8
#
_cell.length_a   1.000
_cell.length_b   1.000
_cell.length_c   1.000
_cell.angle_alpha   90.00
_cell.angle_beta   90.00
_cell.angle_gamma   90.00
#
_symmetry.space_group_name_H-M   'P 1'
#
loop_
_entity.id
_entity.type
_entity.pdbx_description
1 polymer ?
#
loop_
_entity_poly.entity_id
_entity_poly.type
_entity_poly.pdbx_seq_one_letter_code
_entity_poly.pdbx_strand_id
1 'polypeptide(L)'
;MVRSHYITREGYLALDRELKYLWKEERPKVTQAVSEAAAMGDRSENAEYIYGKKRLREIDRRVRFLSKRLDVLTIVDPSPMQEGKIFFGAWVTLEDEDGNEKVYRIVGADEFNPKKNWISIDSPVARSLIGHKVDDEIAVMTPNGRVYYTVIAIRYSE
;
A
#
# COMPACT_ATOMS: atom_id res chain seq x y z
N MET A 1 -3.30 4.57 -16.62
CA MET A 1 -3.74 3.29 -16.03
C MET A 1 -4.61 3.56 -14.80
N VAL A 2 -5.77 2.93 -14.77
CA VAL A 2 -6.68 3.08 -13.62
C VAL A 2 -6.17 2.22 -12.47
N ARG A 3 -6.09 2.82 -11.27
CA ARG A 3 -5.69 2.11 -10.07
C ARG A 3 -6.80 1.14 -9.64
N SER A 4 -6.42 -0.11 -9.36
CA SER A 4 -7.34 -1.12 -8.86
C SER A 4 -7.98 -0.71 -7.54
N HIS A 5 -9.22 -1.14 -7.32
CA HIS A 5 -9.98 -0.83 -6.09
C HIS A 5 -9.94 -1.96 -5.06
N TYR A 6 -9.10 -2.96 -5.27
CA TYR A 6 -8.99 -4.08 -4.33
C TYR A 6 -8.05 -3.73 -3.19
N ILE A 7 -8.39 -4.20 -2.00
CA ILE A 7 -7.57 -4.01 -0.81
C ILE A 7 -7.77 -5.21 0.12
N THR A 8 -6.71 -5.58 0.87
CA THR A 8 -6.87 -6.58 1.93
C THR A 8 -7.64 -5.98 3.09
N ARG A 9 -8.23 -6.82 3.94
CA ARG A 9 -8.94 -6.34 5.12
C ARG A 9 -8.02 -5.57 6.06
N GLU A 10 -6.82 -6.07 6.30
CA GLU A 10 -5.87 -5.36 7.16
C GLU A 10 -5.43 -4.03 6.57
N GLY A 11 -5.28 -3.96 5.25
CA GLY A 11 -4.96 -2.71 4.56
C GLY A 11 -6.08 -1.68 4.68
N TYR A 12 -7.32 -2.11 4.52
CA TYR A 12 -8.47 -1.22 4.70
C TYR A 12 -8.53 -0.66 6.12
N LEU A 13 -8.36 -1.54 7.11
CA LEU A 13 -8.36 -1.11 8.51
C LEU A 13 -7.21 -0.17 8.83
N ALA A 14 -6.05 -0.38 8.21
CA ALA A 14 -4.90 0.52 8.40
C ALA A 14 -5.19 1.92 7.87
N LEU A 15 -5.78 2.02 6.66
CA LEU A 15 -6.15 3.32 6.08
C LEU A 15 -7.24 4.01 6.90
N ASP A 16 -8.21 3.26 7.39
CA ASP A 16 -9.27 3.79 8.23
C ASP A 16 -8.72 4.32 9.55
N ARG A 17 -7.79 3.60 10.18
CA ARG A 17 -7.11 4.07 11.39
C ARG A 17 -6.30 5.34 11.13
N GLU A 18 -5.60 5.41 10.00
CA GLU A 18 -4.86 6.60 9.61
C GLU A 18 -5.79 7.81 9.49
N LEU A 19 -6.90 7.65 8.80
CA LEU A 19 -7.89 8.71 8.63
C LEU A 19 -8.41 9.22 9.97
N LYS A 20 -8.80 8.30 10.86
CA LYS A 20 -9.30 8.66 12.20
C LYS A 20 -8.25 9.37 13.04
N TYR A 21 -7.00 8.89 12.99
CA TYR A 21 -5.90 9.50 13.72
C TYR A 21 -5.63 10.93 13.23
N LEU A 22 -5.54 11.12 11.91
CA LEU A 22 -5.28 12.44 11.34
C LEU A 22 -6.38 13.45 11.71
N TRP A 23 -7.62 13.02 11.64
CA TRP A 23 -8.77 13.91 11.87
C TRP A 23 -9.02 14.17 13.34
N LYS A 24 -8.96 13.14 14.19
CA LYS A 24 -9.33 13.23 15.61
C LYS A 24 -8.18 13.57 16.54
N GLU A 25 -6.95 13.21 16.18
CA GLU A 25 -5.78 13.36 17.04
C GLU A 25 -4.79 14.42 16.52
N GLU A 26 -4.24 14.21 15.34
CA GLU A 26 -3.16 15.08 14.85
C GLU A 26 -3.67 16.46 14.46
N ARG A 27 -4.76 16.54 13.67
CA ARG A 27 -5.28 17.81 13.19
C ARG A 27 -5.61 18.80 14.32
N PRO A 28 -6.32 18.39 15.39
CA PRO A 28 -6.57 19.31 16.52
C PRO A 28 -5.29 19.81 17.18
N LYS A 29 -4.28 18.95 17.34
CA LYS A 29 -3.01 19.35 17.95
C LYS A 29 -2.28 20.38 17.11
N VAL A 30 -2.23 20.15 15.79
CA VAL A 30 -1.56 21.09 14.87
C VAL A 30 -2.34 22.42 14.79
N THR A 31 -3.66 22.36 14.77
CA THR A 31 -4.51 23.56 14.77
C THR A 31 -4.24 24.41 16.02
N GLN A 32 -4.14 23.78 17.17
CA GLN A 32 -3.84 24.48 18.43
C GLN A 32 -2.44 25.09 18.40
N ALA A 33 -1.44 24.33 17.92
CA ALA A 33 -0.07 24.82 17.80
C ALA A 33 0.03 26.01 16.87
N VAL A 34 -0.71 26.00 15.75
CA VAL A 34 -0.77 27.12 14.81
C VAL A 34 -1.41 28.35 15.49
N SER A 35 -2.48 28.15 16.23
CA SER A 35 -3.17 29.23 16.96
C SER A 35 -2.24 29.88 17.98
N GLU A 36 -1.53 29.08 18.75
CA GLU A 36 -0.56 29.57 19.73
C GLU A 36 0.61 30.31 19.06
N ALA A 37 1.15 29.75 17.99
CA ALA A 37 2.23 30.40 17.25
C ALA A 37 1.78 31.74 16.63
N ALA A 38 0.54 31.80 16.13
CA ALA A 38 -0.02 33.04 15.56
C ALA A 38 -0.12 34.16 16.61
N ALA A 39 -0.36 33.80 17.87
CA ALA A 39 -0.44 34.77 18.97
C ALA A 39 0.93 35.32 19.39
N MET A 40 2.03 34.70 18.97
CA MET A 40 3.40 35.03 19.40
C MET A 40 4.08 36.12 18.58
N GLY A 41 3.45 36.63 17.54
CA GLY A 41 4.03 37.71 16.76
C GLY A 41 3.84 37.61 15.24
N ASP A 42 4.84 38.09 14.49
CA ASP A 42 4.76 38.17 13.03
C ASP A 42 4.70 36.80 12.38
N ARG A 43 3.57 36.52 11.72
CA ARG A 43 3.29 35.24 11.06
C ARG A 43 4.23 34.97 9.89
N SER A 44 4.70 36.00 9.20
CA SER A 44 5.57 35.82 8.03
C SER A 44 6.97 35.35 8.37
N GLU A 45 7.44 35.59 9.61
CA GLU A 45 8.77 35.20 10.09
C GLU A 45 8.71 34.10 11.13
N ASN A 46 7.51 33.64 11.52
CA ASN A 46 7.32 32.65 12.56
C ASN A 46 7.38 31.25 11.96
N ALA A 47 8.53 30.58 12.14
CA ALA A 47 8.77 29.25 11.59
C ALA A 47 7.75 28.21 12.07
N GLU A 48 7.33 28.28 13.34
CA GLU A 48 6.34 27.34 13.89
C GLU A 48 4.98 27.55 13.23
N TYR A 49 4.59 28.80 12.98
CA TYR A 49 3.35 29.10 12.28
C TYR A 49 3.39 28.58 10.84
N ILE A 50 4.47 28.87 10.11
CA ILE A 50 4.65 28.46 8.72
C ILE A 50 4.63 26.90 8.61
N TYR A 51 5.37 26.25 9.46
CA TYR A 51 5.42 24.78 9.50
C TYR A 51 4.05 24.17 9.81
N GLY A 52 3.36 24.71 10.81
CA GLY A 52 2.05 24.23 11.21
C GLY A 52 0.99 24.40 10.11
N LYS A 53 1.00 25.55 9.43
CA LYS A 53 0.09 25.78 8.30
C LYS A 53 0.35 24.80 7.16
N LYS A 54 1.62 24.55 6.86
CA LYS A 54 2.00 23.56 5.86
C LYS A 54 1.50 22.17 6.24
N ARG A 55 1.70 21.77 7.52
CA ARG A 55 1.25 20.48 8.00
C ARG A 55 -0.28 20.34 7.94
N LEU A 56 -1.04 21.39 8.27
CA LEU A 56 -2.49 21.35 8.15
C LEU A 56 -2.93 21.09 6.70
N ARG A 57 -2.27 21.72 5.73
CA ARG A 57 -2.59 21.49 4.32
C ARG A 57 -2.31 20.03 3.92
N GLU A 58 -1.21 19.47 4.41
CA GLU A 58 -0.87 18.06 4.16
C GLU A 58 -1.91 17.12 4.77
N ILE A 59 -2.31 17.38 6.02
CA ILE A 59 -3.33 16.59 6.72
C ILE A 59 -4.67 16.66 5.96
N ASP A 60 -5.11 17.86 5.61
CA ASP A 60 -6.39 18.06 4.93
C ASP A 60 -6.41 17.37 3.56
N ARG A 61 -5.28 17.40 2.84
CA ARG A 61 -5.14 16.72 1.56
C ARG A 61 -5.20 15.20 1.72
N ARG A 62 -4.50 14.68 2.72
CA ARG A 62 -4.48 13.25 3.00
C ARG A 62 -5.85 12.74 3.47
N VAL A 63 -6.52 13.48 4.36
CA VAL A 63 -7.86 13.17 4.83
C VAL A 63 -8.85 13.11 3.66
N ARG A 64 -8.77 14.07 2.76
CA ARG A 64 -9.64 14.11 1.58
C ARG A 64 -9.39 12.91 0.67
N PHE A 65 -8.12 12.57 0.43
CA PHE A 65 -7.75 11.41 -0.36
C PHE A 65 -8.28 10.12 0.28
N LEU A 66 -8.01 9.92 1.57
CA LEU A 66 -8.41 8.71 2.29
C LEU A 66 -9.93 8.55 2.33
N SER A 67 -10.66 9.65 2.58
CA SER A 67 -12.13 9.61 2.61
C SER A 67 -12.72 9.13 1.29
N LYS A 68 -12.24 9.68 0.18
CA LYS A 68 -12.68 9.30 -1.15
C LYS A 68 -12.28 7.88 -1.50
N ARG A 69 -11.03 7.52 -1.14
CA ARG A 69 -10.49 6.22 -1.49
C ARG A 69 -11.20 5.09 -0.74
N LEU A 70 -11.45 5.27 0.56
CA LEU A 70 -12.15 4.28 1.37
C LEU A 70 -13.57 4.01 0.87
N ASP A 71 -14.23 5.01 0.29
CA ASP A 71 -15.58 4.87 -0.26
C ASP A 71 -15.63 3.94 -1.47
N VAL A 72 -14.54 3.83 -2.22
CA VAL A 72 -14.54 3.04 -3.47
C VAL A 72 -13.77 1.72 -3.36
N LEU A 73 -13.02 1.52 -2.27
CA LEU A 73 -12.25 0.29 -2.09
C LEU A 73 -13.14 -0.91 -1.80
N THR A 74 -12.76 -2.04 -2.37
CA THR A 74 -13.42 -3.34 -2.14
C THR A 74 -12.49 -4.24 -1.37
N ILE A 75 -12.90 -4.67 -0.18
CA ILE A 75 -12.13 -5.62 0.62
C ILE A 75 -12.23 -7.00 -0.03
N VAL A 76 -11.07 -7.61 -0.26
CA VAL A 76 -11.01 -8.97 -0.81
C VAL A 76 -10.34 -9.88 0.22
N ASP A 77 -11.11 -10.79 0.77
CA ASP A 77 -10.60 -11.80 1.70
C ASP A 77 -10.22 -13.08 0.95
N PRO A 78 -9.22 -13.84 1.43
CA PRO A 78 -8.86 -15.11 0.83
C PRO A 78 -10.05 -16.09 0.86
N SER A 79 -10.15 -16.92 -0.19
CA SER A 79 -11.18 -17.95 -0.28
C SER A 79 -10.51 -19.33 -0.34
N PRO A 80 -11.04 -20.37 0.33
CA PRO A 80 -10.51 -21.73 0.20
C PRO A 80 -10.45 -22.23 -1.24
N MET A 81 -11.31 -21.72 -2.11
CA MET A 81 -11.33 -22.09 -3.53
C MET A 81 -10.10 -21.58 -4.30
N GLN A 82 -9.34 -20.66 -3.71
CA GLN A 82 -8.15 -20.08 -4.34
C GLN A 82 -6.88 -20.82 -3.98
N GLU A 83 -6.94 -21.77 -3.07
CA GLU A 83 -5.75 -22.56 -2.68
C GLU A 83 -5.14 -23.26 -3.89
N GLY A 84 -3.81 -23.24 -3.95
CA GLY A 84 -3.05 -23.84 -5.05
C GLY A 84 -2.85 -22.93 -6.24
N LYS A 85 -3.50 -21.78 -6.28
CA LYS A 85 -3.33 -20.79 -7.36
C LYS A 85 -3.01 -19.41 -6.78
N ILE A 86 -2.37 -18.60 -7.60
CA ILE A 86 -1.99 -17.24 -7.20
C ILE A 86 -3.12 -16.28 -7.56
N PHE A 87 -3.71 -15.68 -6.53
CA PHE A 87 -4.70 -14.62 -6.67
C PHE A 87 -4.37 -13.47 -5.72
N PHE A 88 -5.23 -12.46 -5.68
CA PHE A 88 -5.07 -11.33 -4.78
C PHE A 88 -4.88 -11.80 -3.33
N GLY A 89 -3.94 -11.19 -2.63
CA GLY A 89 -3.64 -11.51 -1.24
C GLY A 89 -2.65 -12.65 -1.02
N ALA A 90 -2.22 -13.33 -2.08
CA ALA A 90 -1.29 -14.45 -1.97
C ALA A 90 0.12 -14.02 -1.59
N TRP A 91 0.76 -14.79 -0.72
CA TRP A 91 2.22 -14.79 -0.57
C TRP A 91 2.77 -15.84 -1.51
N VAL A 92 3.69 -15.44 -2.39
CA VAL A 92 4.24 -16.29 -3.43
C VAL A 92 5.74 -16.36 -3.26
N THR A 93 6.26 -17.58 -3.11
CA THR A 93 7.71 -17.82 -3.11
C THR A 93 8.15 -18.14 -4.52
N LEU A 94 9.09 -17.35 -5.03
CA LEU A 94 9.65 -17.49 -6.37
C LEU A 94 11.13 -17.83 -6.27
N GLU A 95 11.60 -18.74 -7.13
CA GLU A 95 13.01 -19.08 -7.28
C GLU A 95 13.50 -18.62 -8.64
N ASP A 96 14.62 -17.90 -8.67
CA ASP A 96 15.23 -17.47 -9.93
C ASP A 96 16.14 -18.58 -10.52
N GLU A 97 16.77 -18.29 -11.65
CA GLU A 97 17.63 -19.26 -12.34
C GLU A 97 18.89 -19.62 -11.55
N ASP A 98 19.29 -18.77 -10.61
CA ASP A 98 20.47 -19.00 -9.76
C ASP A 98 20.13 -19.70 -8.46
N GLY A 99 18.85 -20.09 -8.24
CA GLY A 99 18.42 -20.77 -7.06
C GLY A 99 18.09 -19.84 -5.90
N ASN A 100 18.08 -18.53 -6.12
CA ASN A 100 17.73 -17.55 -5.09
C ASN A 100 16.20 -17.43 -4.96
N GLU A 101 15.71 -17.45 -3.73
CA GLU A 101 14.29 -17.35 -3.45
C GLU A 101 13.90 -15.93 -3.00
N LYS A 102 12.71 -15.50 -3.42
CA LYS A 102 12.08 -14.26 -2.96
C LYS A 102 10.62 -14.55 -2.64
N VAL A 103 10.10 -13.89 -1.61
CA VAL A 103 8.69 -13.98 -1.26
C VAL A 103 8.05 -12.64 -1.56
N TYR A 104 7.03 -12.65 -2.41
CA TYR A 104 6.20 -11.49 -2.71
C TYR A 104 4.81 -11.70 -2.15
N ARG A 105 4.19 -10.64 -1.69
CA ARG A 105 2.76 -10.62 -1.38
C ARG A 105 2.05 -9.73 -2.36
N ILE A 106 0.96 -10.22 -2.95
CA ILE A 106 0.14 -9.44 -3.89
C ILE A 106 -0.96 -8.74 -3.11
N VAL A 107 -0.91 -7.42 -3.10
CA VAL A 107 -1.82 -6.57 -2.33
C VAL A 107 -2.44 -5.50 -3.23
N GLY A 108 -3.28 -4.65 -2.66
CA GLY A 108 -3.86 -3.53 -3.37
C GLY A 108 -2.85 -2.42 -3.65
N ALA A 109 -3.18 -1.56 -4.60
CA ALA A 109 -2.31 -0.44 -4.98
C ALA A 109 -2.02 0.50 -3.81
N ASP A 110 -2.93 0.58 -2.83
CA ASP A 110 -2.79 1.44 -1.65
C ASP A 110 -1.96 0.80 -0.53
N GLU A 111 -1.58 -0.47 -0.69
CA GLU A 111 -0.83 -1.24 0.32
C GLU A 111 0.60 -1.52 -0.11
N PHE A 112 1.01 -1.05 -1.28
CA PHE A 112 2.33 -1.27 -1.85
C PHE A 112 3.42 -0.93 -0.83
N ASN A 113 4.35 -1.87 -0.61
CA ASN A 113 5.44 -1.70 0.35
C ASN A 113 6.69 -2.47 -0.12
N PRO A 114 7.61 -1.79 -0.83
CA PRO A 114 8.81 -2.45 -1.37
C PRO A 114 9.69 -3.08 -0.29
N LYS A 115 9.73 -2.51 0.91
CA LYS A 115 10.56 -3.03 2.00
C LYS A 115 10.11 -4.40 2.46
N LYS A 116 8.81 -4.70 2.35
CA LYS A 116 8.22 -5.99 2.70
C LYS A 116 8.03 -6.90 1.51
N ASN A 117 8.40 -6.46 0.30
CA ASN A 117 8.10 -7.14 -0.96
C ASN A 117 6.59 -7.31 -1.19
N TRP A 118 5.82 -6.34 -0.73
CA TRP A 118 4.40 -6.27 -1.03
C TRP A 118 4.22 -5.51 -2.33
N ILE A 119 3.74 -6.21 -3.35
CA ILE A 119 3.59 -5.67 -4.70
C ILE A 119 2.12 -5.41 -5.01
N SER A 120 1.87 -4.34 -5.76
CA SER A 120 0.51 -4.02 -6.20
C SER A 120 0.00 -5.07 -7.18
N ILE A 121 -1.28 -5.43 -7.05
CA ILE A 121 -1.99 -6.26 -8.04
C ILE A 121 -1.88 -5.67 -9.45
N ASP A 122 -1.70 -4.36 -9.57
CA ASP A 122 -1.58 -3.68 -10.85
C ASP A 122 -0.16 -3.73 -11.43
N SER A 123 0.83 -4.20 -10.65
CA SER A 123 2.22 -4.23 -11.10
C SER A 123 2.46 -5.30 -12.18
N PRO A 124 3.47 -5.10 -13.05
CA PRO A 124 3.81 -6.12 -14.05
C PRO A 124 4.15 -7.48 -13.44
N VAL A 125 4.86 -7.51 -12.31
CA VAL A 125 5.21 -8.76 -11.63
C VAL A 125 3.94 -9.48 -11.17
N ALA A 126 3.03 -8.78 -10.49
CA ALA A 126 1.79 -9.39 -10.02
C ALA A 126 0.95 -9.92 -11.18
N ARG A 127 0.85 -9.15 -12.28
CA ARG A 127 0.10 -9.58 -13.46
C ARG A 127 0.67 -10.85 -14.08
N SER A 128 1.99 -11.02 -14.04
CA SER A 128 2.65 -12.21 -14.53
C SER A 128 2.35 -13.43 -13.66
N LEU A 129 2.07 -13.22 -12.37
CA LEU A 129 1.87 -14.30 -11.40
C LEU A 129 0.44 -14.79 -11.31
N ILE A 130 -0.55 -13.90 -11.48
CA ILE A 130 -1.96 -14.22 -11.27
C ILE A 130 -2.40 -15.43 -12.07
N GLY A 131 -3.07 -16.38 -11.41
CA GLY A 131 -3.61 -17.58 -12.03
C GLY A 131 -2.65 -18.75 -12.13
N HIS A 132 -1.37 -18.52 -11.89
CA HIS A 132 -0.36 -19.59 -11.91
C HIS A 132 -0.39 -20.42 -10.62
N LYS A 133 0.26 -21.56 -10.66
CA LYS A 133 0.30 -22.53 -9.56
C LYS A 133 1.75 -22.99 -9.32
N VAL A 134 1.93 -23.75 -8.23
CA VAL A 134 3.25 -24.30 -7.88
C VAL A 134 3.82 -25.08 -9.06
N ASP A 135 5.13 -24.95 -9.26
CA ASP A 135 5.94 -25.51 -10.33
C ASP A 135 5.79 -24.84 -11.68
N ASP A 136 4.92 -23.84 -11.82
CA ASP A 136 4.87 -23.06 -13.06
C ASP A 136 6.13 -22.19 -13.22
N GLU A 137 6.62 -22.12 -14.46
CA GLU A 137 7.68 -21.20 -14.84
C GLU A 137 7.04 -19.91 -15.40
N ILE A 138 7.55 -18.78 -14.93
CA ILE A 138 7.00 -17.47 -15.27
C ILE A 138 8.10 -16.57 -15.81
N ALA A 139 7.83 -15.91 -16.92
CA ALA A 139 8.72 -14.88 -17.46
C ALA A 139 8.20 -13.51 -17.01
N VAL A 140 9.06 -12.74 -16.35
CA VAL A 140 8.73 -11.40 -15.87
C VAL A 140 9.62 -10.39 -16.57
N MET A 141 9.03 -9.36 -17.17
CA MET A 141 9.78 -8.26 -17.76
C MET A 141 10.19 -7.28 -16.67
N THR A 142 11.49 -7.04 -16.58
CA THR A 142 12.07 -6.05 -15.67
C THR A 142 12.79 -4.98 -16.50
N PRO A 143 13.15 -3.83 -15.89
CA PRO A 143 13.95 -2.83 -16.59
C PRO A 143 15.29 -3.37 -17.11
N ASN A 144 15.81 -4.44 -16.49
CA ASN A 144 17.07 -5.07 -16.87
C ASN A 144 16.89 -6.26 -17.84
N GLY A 145 15.66 -6.46 -18.34
CA GLY A 145 15.33 -7.53 -19.27
C GLY A 145 14.38 -8.57 -18.69
N ARG A 146 14.24 -9.68 -19.39
CA ARG A 146 13.33 -10.75 -18.99
C ARG A 146 14.01 -11.65 -17.96
N VAL A 147 13.31 -11.89 -16.84
CA VAL A 147 13.76 -12.78 -15.77
C VAL A 147 12.78 -13.93 -15.65
N TYR A 148 13.30 -15.15 -15.50
CA TYR A 148 12.48 -16.35 -15.34
C TYR A 148 12.46 -16.80 -13.89
N TYR A 149 11.26 -17.11 -13.40
CA TYR A 149 11.05 -17.61 -12.05
C TYR A 149 10.24 -18.88 -12.07
N THR A 150 10.48 -19.74 -11.08
CA THR A 150 9.63 -20.91 -10.80
C THR A 150 8.84 -20.64 -9.52
N VAL A 151 7.55 -20.95 -9.53
CA VAL A 151 6.70 -20.80 -8.34
C VAL A 151 6.98 -21.98 -7.40
N ILE A 152 7.51 -21.68 -6.22
CA ILE A 152 7.88 -22.71 -5.23
C ILE A 152 6.75 -22.96 -4.24
N ALA A 153 6.09 -21.91 -3.77
CA ALA A 153 5.04 -22.04 -2.76
C ALA A 153 4.04 -20.89 -2.89
N ILE A 154 2.80 -21.17 -2.51
CA ILE A 154 1.71 -20.21 -2.48
C ILE A 154 1.01 -20.37 -1.14
N ARG A 155 0.80 -19.25 -0.42
CA ARG A 155 0.06 -19.25 0.85
C ARG A 155 -0.79 -18.00 0.96
N TYR A 156 -1.84 -18.08 1.78
CA TYR A 156 -2.77 -16.97 2.00
C TYR A 156 -2.79 -16.50 3.46
N SER A 157 -1.87 -16.98 4.27
CA SER A 157 -1.66 -16.54 5.64
C SER A 157 -0.16 -16.49 5.94
N GLU A 158 0.24 -15.71 6.94
CA GLU A 158 1.64 -15.65 7.39
C GLU A 158 2.11 -16.93 8.05
#